data_dca7c1dc098723d713f1795c58fd2878
#
_entry.id   dca7c1dc098723d713f1795c58fd2878
#
_cell.length_a   1.000
_cell.length_b   1.000
_cell.length_c   1.000
_cell.angle_alpha   90.00
_cell.angle_beta   90.00
_cell.angle_gamma   90.00
#
_symmetry.space_group_name_H-M   'P 1'
#
loop_
_entity.id
_entity.type
_entity.pdbx_description
1 polymer ?
#
loop_
_entity_poly.entity_id
_entity_poly.type
_entity_poly.pdbx_seq_one_letter_code
_entity_poly.pdbx_strand_id
1 'polypeptide(L)'
;MLSAGFCAPAFAAGLPRIVSMNVCTDQLLVALADPEQILGLSRFSRDASWAADNISRYPILSGGAEDVLVLRPDIVVASQFDKRSTRELLKENGLHLVELAVPQDLDEAKVQIREMGEIVGHPDRATLEIARLDAAIARARQAVADKRYRVLQLSRRGWVAGSDSFVSSLLTETGLFNMAGELGFAFGGFAPLEAIVNLKPDFILVSQAGDYARDDGQAFLLHPALERFYPPAKRIVIPERLTECGGVMLAQALDVLVKELKRVER
;
A
#
# COMPACT_ATOMS: atom_id res chain seq x y z
N MET A 1 -40.04 8.87 23.25
CA MET A 1 -38.92 8.86 22.28
C MET A 1 -37.77 9.59 22.91
N LEU A 2 -36.81 8.85 23.55
CA LEU A 2 -35.60 9.41 24.12
C LEU A 2 -34.51 9.42 23.05
N SER A 3 -34.08 10.60 22.62
CA SER A 3 -32.93 10.82 21.74
C SER A 3 -31.66 10.57 22.54
N ALA A 4 -30.99 9.47 22.28
CA ALA A 4 -29.64 9.22 22.81
C ALA A 4 -28.65 10.08 22.03
N GLY A 5 -28.23 11.21 22.65
CA GLY A 5 -27.15 12.03 22.13
C GLY A 5 -25.82 11.24 22.19
N PHE A 6 -25.24 10.98 21.04
CA PHE A 6 -23.88 10.47 20.91
C PHE A 6 -22.93 11.58 21.42
N CYS A 7 -22.42 11.42 22.62
CA CYS A 7 -21.37 12.29 23.16
C CYS A 7 -20.06 11.83 22.55
N ALA A 8 -19.56 12.53 21.52
CA ALA A 8 -18.19 12.35 21.05
C ALA A 8 -17.23 12.70 22.21
N PRO A 9 -16.16 11.94 22.48
CA PRO A 9 -15.19 12.28 23.50
C PRO A 9 -14.55 13.63 23.13
N ALA A 10 -14.72 14.63 23.98
CA ALA A 10 -14.01 15.91 23.87
C ALA A 10 -12.55 15.67 24.25
N PHE A 11 -11.67 15.60 23.27
CA PHE A 11 -10.23 15.63 23.49
C PHE A 11 -9.87 16.99 24.11
N ALA A 12 -9.18 16.96 25.27
CA ALA A 12 -8.70 18.15 25.94
C ALA A 12 -7.64 18.84 25.07
N ALA A 13 -7.95 20.01 24.53
CA ALA A 13 -7.08 21.09 24.02
C ALA A 13 -5.81 20.71 23.21
N GLY A 14 -5.74 19.60 22.52
CA GLY A 14 -4.59 19.23 21.68
C GLY A 14 -4.93 18.13 20.68
N LEU A 15 -4.10 17.98 19.63
CA LEU A 15 -4.21 16.88 18.68
C LEU A 15 -3.87 15.55 19.38
N PRO A 16 -4.49 14.40 18.98
CA PRO A 16 -4.28 13.12 19.65
C PRO A 16 -2.86 12.60 19.46
N ARG A 17 -2.32 11.94 20.49
CA ARG A 17 -1.04 11.22 20.42
C ARG A 17 -1.31 9.80 19.98
N ILE A 18 -0.63 9.35 18.94
CA ILE A 18 -1.02 8.16 18.19
C ILE A 18 0.13 7.16 18.10
N VAL A 19 -0.20 5.88 18.24
CA VAL A 19 0.67 4.75 17.93
C VAL A 19 0.12 4.02 16.70
N SER A 20 0.99 3.65 15.78
CA SER A 20 0.65 2.81 14.63
C SER A 20 1.23 1.41 14.78
N MET A 21 0.43 0.38 14.42
CA MET A 21 0.81 -1.04 14.56
C MET A 21 1.14 -1.71 13.23
N ASN A 22 0.83 -1.06 12.10
CA ASN A 22 0.93 -1.65 10.76
C ASN A 22 1.65 -0.70 9.81
N VAL A 23 2.40 -1.24 8.84
CA VAL A 23 3.16 -0.43 7.88
C VAL A 23 2.27 0.50 7.06
N CYS A 24 1.05 0.09 6.74
CA CYS A 24 0.13 0.91 5.94
C CYS A 24 -0.44 2.07 6.77
N THR A 25 -0.74 1.83 8.05
CA THR A 25 -1.11 2.90 8.97
C THR A 25 0.07 3.80 9.32
N ASP A 26 1.31 3.28 9.34
CA ASP A 26 2.53 4.08 9.48
C ASP A 26 2.66 5.10 8.35
N GLN A 27 2.50 4.66 7.10
CA GLN A 27 2.60 5.53 5.92
C GLN A 27 1.55 6.66 5.95
N LEU A 28 0.31 6.34 6.30
CA LEU A 28 -0.76 7.32 6.45
C LEU A 28 -0.48 8.30 7.58
N LEU A 29 -0.04 7.79 8.74
CA LEU A 29 0.25 8.60 9.91
C LEU A 29 1.40 9.57 9.66
N VAL A 30 2.49 9.10 9.04
CA VAL A 30 3.65 9.95 8.70
C VAL A 30 3.31 11.04 7.69
N ALA A 31 2.38 10.78 6.78
CA ALA A 31 1.96 11.73 5.76
C ALA A 31 0.99 12.80 6.30
N LEU A 32 0.15 12.45 7.27
CA LEU A 32 -1.00 13.27 7.65
C LEU A 32 -0.88 13.90 9.04
N ALA A 33 -0.20 13.25 10.00
CA ALA A 33 -0.07 13.75 11.36
C ALA A 33 1.06 14.78 11.52
N ASP A 34 1.01 15.54 12.60
CA ASP A 34 2.17 16.28 13.06
C ASP A 34 3.20 15.31 13.68
N PRO A 35 4.52 15.59 13.55
CA PRO A 35 5.54 14.72 14.11
C PRO A 35 5.36 14.44 15.61
N GLU A 36 4.86 15.41 16.36
CA GLU A 36 4.65 15.35 17.80
C GLU A 36 3.48 14.44 18.21
N GLN A 37 2.56 14.16 17.29
CA GLN A 37 1.45 13.23 17.52
C GLN A 37 1.91 11.76 17.46
N ILE A 38 3.04 11.46 16.80
CA ILE A 38 3.50 10.11 16.51
C ILE A 38 4.37 9.60 17.66
N LEU A 39 3.78 8.80 18.55
CA LEU A 39 4.51 8.19 19.67
C LEU A 39 5.33 6.97 19.26
N GLY A 40 4.92 6.29 18.20
CA GLY A 40 5.63 5.11 17.71
C GLY A 40 5.00 4.52 16.46
N LEU A 41 5.84 3.91 15.65
CA LEU A 41 5.47 3.25 14.40
C LEU A 41 5.73 1.74 14.51
N SER A 42 5.13 0.98 13.62
CA SER A 42 5.22 -0.47 13.62
C SER A 42 6.67 -0.96 13.39
N ARG A 43 6.97 -2.16 13.86
CA ARG A 43 8.27 -2.81 13.63
C ARG A 43 8.65 -2.97 12.15
N PHE A 44 7.64 -2.99 11.26
CA PHE A 44 7.85 -3.15 9.82
C PHE A 44 8.53 -1.94 9.19
N SER A 45 8.37 -0.77 9.78
CA SER A 45 9.04 0.46 9.35
C SER A 45 10.55 0.52 9.62
N ARG A 46 11.14 -0.55 10.23
CA ARG A 46 12.61 -0.71 10.29
C ARG A 46 13.23 -1.07 8.95
N ASP A 47 12.46 -1.73 8.10
CA ASP A 47 12.93 -2.11 6.77
C ASP A 47 12.63 -1.00 5.77
N ALA A 48 13.68 -0.40 5.21
CA ALA A 48 13.56 0.68 4.22
C ALA A 48 12.80 0.26 2.95
N SER A 49 12.68 -1.06 2.69
CA SER A 49 11.88 -1.57 1.58
C SER A 49 10.36 -1.39 1.76
N TRP A 50 9.91 -1.09 2.99
CA TRP A 50 8.50 -0.89 3.35
C TRP A 50 8.20 0.50 3.90
N ALA A 51 9.22 1.14 4.47
CA ALA A 51 9.08 2.37 5.22
C ALA A 51 8.67 3.57 4.35
N ALA A 52 7.91 4.48 4.96
CA ALA A 52 7.73 5.82 4.43
C ALA A 52 9.05 6.61 4.46
N ASP A 53 9.12 7.69 3.70
CA ASP A 53 10.27 8.60 3.76
C ASP A 53 10.36 9.27 5.15
N ASN A 54 11.57 9.60 5.59
CA ASN A 54 11.85 10.28 6.86
C ASN A 54 11.44 9.52 8.14
N ILE A 55 11.32 8.20 8.07
CA ILE A 55 10.87 7.34 9.16
C ILE A 55 11.83 7.35 10.36
N SER A 56 13.13 7.59 10.13
CA SER A 56 14.21 7.48 11.13
C SER A 56 14.06 8.42 12.33
N ARG A 57 13.23 9.44 12.22
CA ARG A 57 12.96 10.38 13.33
C ARG A 57 11.93 9.86 14.35
N TYR A 58 11.24 8.77 14.07
CA TYR A 58 10.20 8.23 14.92
C TYR A 58 10.65 6.98 15.68
N PRO A 59 10.16 6.76 16.91
CA PRO A 59 10.36 5.51 17.63
C PRO A 59 9.74 4.33 16.85
N ILE A 60 10.48 3.23 16.74
CA ILE A 60 10.00 2.00 16.12
C ILE A 60 9.76 0.96 17.20
N LEU A 61 8.51 0.49 17.31
CA LEU A 61 8.06 -0.46 18.31
C LEU A 61 8.54 -1.89 18.02
N SER A 62 8.52 -2.75 19.04
CA SER A 62 8.83 -4.19 18.89
C SER A 62 7.68 -4.96 18.22
N GLY A 63 6.45 -4.44 18.34
CA GLY A 63 5.20 -5.04 17.87
C GLY A 63 4.46 -5.81 18.95
N GLY A 64 4.89 -5.74 20.22
CA GLY A 64 4.15 -6.21 21.40
C GLY A 64 3.14 -5.17 21.90
N ALA A 65 2.16 -5.62 22.70
CA ALA A 65 1.22 -4.71 23.35
C ALA A 65 1.88 -3.87 24.44
N GLU A 66 2.93 -4.40 25.06
CA GLU A 66 3.65 -3.78 26.16
C GLU A 66 4.22 -2.42 25.77
N ASP A 67 4.83 -2.32 24.60
CA ASP A 67 5.38 -1.06 24.08
C ASP A 67 4.29 0.01 23.96
N VAL A 68 3.13 -0.39 23.46
CA VAL A 68 1.99 0.51 23.25
C VAL A 68 1.42 0.96 24.59
N LEU A 69 1.25 0.03 25.55
CA LEU A 69 0.73 0.32 26.90
C LEU A 69 1.60 1.30 27.67
N VAL A 70 2.93 1.17 27.56
CA VAL A 70 3.89 2.09 28.21
C VAL A 70 3.77 3.50 27.67
N LEU A 71 3.54 3.67 26.35
CA LEU A 71 3.43 4.98 25.72
C LEU A 71 2.14 5.73 26.03
N ARG A 72 1.08 5.02 26.49
CA ARG A 72 -0.23 5.59 26.81
C ARG A 72 -0.73 6.52 25.70
N PRO A 73 -0.91 6.03 24.47
CA PRO A 73 -1.43 6.85 23.38
C PRO A 73 -2.91 7.18 23.62
N ASP A 74 -3.37 8.28 23.02
CA ASP A 74 -4.78 8.61 22.97
C ASP A 74 -5.52 7.72 21.95
N ILE A 75 -4.83 7.34 20.86
CA ILE A 75 -5.36 6.45 19.81
C ILE A 75 -4.29 5.46 19.38
N VAL A 76 -4.69 4.21 19.14
CA VAL A 76 -3.89 3.19 18.45
C VAL A 76 -4.53 2.91 17.10
N VAL A 77 -3.79 3.10 16.01
CA VAL A 77 -4.25 2.73 14.67
C VAL A 77 -3.66 1.39 14.26
N ALA A 78 -4.53 0.50 13.78
CA ALA A 78 -4.21 -0.87 13.43
C ALA A 78 -4.94 -1.30 12.17
N SER A 79 -4.66 -2.49 11.66
CA SER A 79 -5.43 -3.15 10.61
C SER A 79 -5.99 -4.48 11.09
N GLN A 80 -6.94 -5.03 10.35
CA GLN A 80 -7.51 -6.35 10.63
C GLN A 80 -6.46 -7.49 10.57
N PHE A 81 -5.31 -7.26 9.92
CA PHE A 81 -4.23 -8.25 9.79
C PHE A 81 -3.21 -8.20 10.93
N ASP A 82 -3.30 -7.20 11.80
CA ASP A 82 -2.50 -7.20 13.02
C ASP A 82 -2.93 -8.33 13.95
N LYS A 83 -1.98 -8.83 14.77
CA LYS A 83 -2.26 -9.96 15.67
C LYS A 83 -3.51 -9.70 16.51
N ARG A 84 -4.52 -10.55 16.36
CA ARG A 84 -5.78 -10.44 17.07
C ARG A 84 -5.59 -10.37 18.59
N SER A 85 -4.75 -11.25 19.15
CA SER A 85 -4.46 -11.26 20.58
C SER A 85 -3.86 -9.94 21.10
N THR A 86 -3.01 -9.29 20.30
CA THR A 86 -2.46 -7.97 20.65
C THR A 86 -3.56 -6.90 20.64
N ARG A 87 -4.41 -6.88 19.59
CA ARG A 87 -5.52 -5.93 19.50
C ARG A 87 -6.54 -6.09 20.63
N GLU A 88 -6.89 -7.34 20.97
CA GLU A 88 -7.80 -7.65 22.09
C GLU A 88 -7.19 -7.17 23.42
N LEU A 89 -5.93 -7.48 23.69
CA LEU A 89 -5.25 -7.04 24.91
C LEU A 89 -5.22 -5.52 25.06
N LEU A 90 -4.97 -4.77 23.98
CA LEU A 90 -5.00 -3.30 24.02
C LEU A 90 -6.40 -2.77 24.32
N LYS A 91 -7.46 -3.34 23.74
CA LYS A 91 -8.85 -2.99 24.00
C LYS A 91 -9.25 -3.30 25.47
N GLU A 92 -8.86 -4.47 25.98
CA GLU A 92 -9.11 -4.89 27.38
C GLU A 92 -8.43 -3.97 28.37
N ASN A 93 -7.29 -3.34 28.00
CA ASN A 93 -6.61 -2.34 28.81
C ASN A 93 -7.13 -0.91 28.58
N GLY A 94 -8.28 -0.74 27.91
CA GLY A 94 -8.97 0.54 27.77
C GLY A 94 -8.39 1.48 26.74
N LEU A 95 -7.50 1.02 25.85
CA LEU A 95 -6.97 1.85 24.77
C LEU A 95 -8.01 2.02 23.65
N HIS A 96 -8.08 3.22 23.10
CA HIS A 96 -8.91 3.52 21.94
C HIS A 96 -8.22 2.98 20.67
N LEU A 97 -8.64 1.79 20.23
CA LEU A 97 -8.13 1.14 19.04
C LEU A 97 -9.04 1.43 17.83
N VAL A 98 -8.47 2.03 16.78
CA VAL A 98 -9.13 2.25 15.49
C VAL A 98 -8.54 1.27 14.48
N GLU A 99 -9.40 0.41 13.93
CA GLU A 99 -9.01 -0.57 12.92
C GLU A 99 -9.40 -0.07 11.53
N LEU A 100 -8.41 0.27 10.73
CA LEU A 100 -8.63 0.67 9.34
C LEU A 100 -8.79 -0.57 8.45
N ALA A 101 -9.80 -0.56 7.59
CA ALA A 101 -10.00 -1.58 6.58
C ALA A 101 -8.88 -1.53 5.53
N VAL A 102 -8.60 -2.67 4.89
CA VAL A 102 -7.67 -2.69 3.75
C VAL A 102 -8.46 -2.35 2.48
N PRO A 103 -8.10 -1.28 1.77
CA PRO A 103 -8.82 -0.87 0.59
C PRO A 103 -8.72 -1.92 -0.52
N GLN A 104 -9.84 -2.19 -1.19
CA GLN A 104 -9.91 -3.12 -2.32
C GLN A 104 -9.81 -2.39 -3.66
N ASP A 105 -10.07 -1.07 -3.66
CA ASP A 105 -9.98 -0.22 -4.84
C ASP A 105 -9.51 1.21 -4.48
N LEU A 106 -9.39 2.06 -5.49
CA LEU A 106 -8.92 3.45 -5.31
C LEU A 106 -9.93 4.34 -4.58
N ASP A 107 -11.22 4.07 -4.64
CA ASP A 107 -12.21 4.87 -3.92
C ASP A 107 -12.17 4.56 -2.43
N GLU A 108 -12.03 3.28 -2.07
CA GLU A 108 -11.80 2.86 -0.68
C GLU A 108 -10.46 3.40 -0.15
N ALA A 109 -9.40 3.44 -0.99
CA ALA A 109 -8.13 4.06 -0.62
C ALA A 109 -8.30 5.55 -0.26
N LYS A 110 -9.07 6.31 -1.03
CA LYS A 110 -9.38 7.71 -0.74
C LYS A 110 -10.24 7.88 0.52
N VAL A 111 -11.16 6.93 0.78
CA VAL A 111 -11.93 6.90 2.04
C VAL A 111 -10.97 6.73 3.21
N GLN A 112 -10.05 5.76 3.15
CA GLN A 112 -9.08 5.52 4.22
C GLN A 112 -8.16 6.72 4.48
N ILE A 113 -7.72 7.43 3.42
CA ILE A 113 -6.93 8.68 3.58
C ILE A 113 -7.75 9.75 4.33
N ARG A 114 -9.06 9.91 4.02
CA ARG A 114 -9.94 10.85 4.74
C ARG A 114 -10.11 10.45 6.20
N GLU A 115 -10.41 9.17 6.47
CA GLU A 115 -10.56 8.65 7.81
C GLU A 115 -9.33 8.93 8.67
N MET A 116 -8.12 8.67 8.14
CA MET A 116 -6.89 8.99 8.85
C MET A 116 -6.75 10.50 9.06
N GLY A 117 -7.10 11.33 8.08
CA GLY A 117 -7.09 12.79 8.22
C GLY A 117 -7.98 13.28 9.37
N GLU A 118 -9.17 12.69 9.54
CA GLU A 118 -10.06 12.98 10.67
C GLU A 118 -9.46 12.50 12.00
N ILE A 119 -8.90 11.29 12.03
CA ILE A 119 -8.25 10.70 13.22
C ILE A 119 -7.12 11.60 13.73
N VAL A 120 -6.28 12.11 12.85
CA VAL A 120 -5.13 12.96 13.23
C VAL A 120 -5.50 14.44 13.39
N GLY A 121 -6.74 14.85 13.04
CA GLY A 121 -7.20 16.23 13.12
C GLY A 121 -6.70 17.13 11.95
N HIS A 122 -6.32 16.53 10.82
CA HIS A 122 -5.82 17.24 9.62
C HIS A 122 -6.57 16.83 8.33
N PRO A 123 -7.89 17.03 8.25
CA PRO A 123 -8.69 16.68 7.06
C PRO A 123 -8.27 17.47 5.79
N ASP A 124 -7.67 18.64 5.97
CA ASP A 124 -7.09 19.46 4.90
C ASP A 124 -5.90 18.74 4.23
N ARG A 125 -5.00 18.12 5.02
CA ARG A 125 -3.89 17.33 4.47
C ARG A 125 -4.39 16.11 3.71
N ALA A 126 -5.40 15.41 4.24
CA ALA A 126 -6.03 14.30 3.53
C ALA A 126 -6.61 14.73 2.18
N THR A 127 -7.27 15.89 2.13
CA THR A 127 -7.80 16.47 0.88
C THR A 127 -6.67 16.74 -0.12
N LEU A 128 -5.54 17.26 0.33
CA LEU A 128 -4.36 17.49 -0.53
C LEU A 128 -3.74 16.19 -1.06
N GLU A 129 -3.63 15.15 -0.22
CA GLU A 129 -3.10 13.84 -0.65
C GLU A 129 -4.03 13.17 -1.67
N ILE A 130 -5.35 13.26 -1.49
CA ILE A 130 -6.32 12.76 -2.47
C ILE A 130 -6.20 13.52 -3.78
N ALA A 131 -6.08 14.85 -3.75
CA ALA A 131 -5.88 15.64 -4.96
C ALA A 131 -4.57 15.29 -5.69
N ARG A 132 -3.48 14.99 -4.95
CA ARG A 132 -2.22 14.49 -5.53
C ARG A 132 -2.40 13.14 -6.22
N LEU A 133 -3.15 12.22 -5.58
CA LEU A 133 -3.47 10.91 -6.16
C LEU A 133 -4.28 11.06 -7.44
N ASP A 134 -5.34 11.87 -7.44
CA ASP A 134 -6.19 12.11 -8.62
C ASP A 134 -5.38 12.71 -9.78
N ALA A 135 -4.51 13.67 -9.48
CA ALA A 135 -3.61 14.26 -10.47
C ALA A 135 -2.61 13.22 -11.03
N ALA A 136 -2.09 12.29 -10.20
CA ALA A 136 -1.20 11.22 -10.63
C ALA A 136 -1.94 10.20 -11.52
N ILE A 137 -3.18 9.85 -11.20
CA ILE A 137 -4.04 9.00 -12.04
C ILE A 137 -4.25 9.66 -13.41
N ALA A 138 -4.57 10.95 -13.45
CA ALA A 138 -4.76 11.68 -14.70
C ALA A 138 -3.48 11.68 -15.56
N ARG A 139 -2.30 11.88 -14.95
CA ARG A 139 -1.01 11.81 -15.66
C ARG A 139 -0.73 10.42 -16.20
N ALA A 140 -1.03 9.38 -15.42
CA ALA A 140 -0.85 7.98 -15.86
C ALA A 140 -1.78 7.64 -17.02
N ARG A 141 -3.06 8.00 -16.95
CA ARG A 141 -4.01 7.87 -18.06
C ARG A 141 -3.52 8.56 -19.33
N GLN A 142 -3.00 9.77 -19.21
CA GLN A 142 -2.45 10.52 -20.33
C GLN A 142 -1.21 9.82 -20.94
N ALA A 143 -0.36 9.24 -20.11
CA ALA A 143 0.84 8.53 -20.55
C ALA A 143 0.49 7.20 -21.28
N VAL A 144 -0.53 6.50 -20.79
CA VAL A 144 -1.06 5.29 -21.45
C VAL A 144 -1.81 5.66 -22.73
N ALA A 145 -2.61 6.73 -22.69
CA ALA A 145 -3.45 7.21 -23.81
C ALA A 145 -4.26 6.06 -24.45
N ASP A 146 -4.18 5.92 -25.81
CA ASP A 146 -4.90 4.88 -26.55
C ASP A 146 -4.15 3.53 -26.61
N LYS A 147 -3.02 3.43 -25.94
CA LYS A 147 -2.19 2.22 -25.90
C LYS A 147 -2.82 1.19 -24.95
N ARG A 148 -3.48 0.19 -25.47
CA ARG A 148 -4.11 -0.88 -24.70
C ARG A 148 -3.07 -1.91 -24.23
N TYR A 149 -2.08 -1.48 -23.44
CA TYR A 149 -1.05 -2.38 -22.92
C TYR A 149 -1.64 -3.45 -22.01
N ARG A 150 -1.29 -4.69 -22.31
CA ARG A 150 -1.62 -5.89 -21.56
C ARG A 150 -0.51 -6.14 -20.55
N VAL A 151 -0.82 -5.98 -19.26
CA VAL A 151 0.17 -6.05 -18.19
C VAL A 151 -0.16 -7.20 -17.24
N LEU A 152 0.87 -7.92 -16.79
CA LEU A 152 0.75 -8.92 -15.74
C LEU A 152 1.63 -8.49 -14.56
N GLN A 153 1.00 -8.21 -13.41
CA GLN A 153 1.75 -8.01 -12.17
C GLN A 153 2.29 -9.36 -11.71
N LEU A 154 3.58 -9.42 -11.44
CA LEU A 154 4.29 -10.63 -11.08
C LEU A 154 5.17 -10.41 -9.86
N SER A 155 4.91 -11.19 -8.83
CA SER A 155 5.65 -11.18 -7.57
C SER A 155 6.41 -12.48 -7.36
N ARG A 156 6.96 -12.60 -6.16
CA ARG A 156 7.71 -13.77 -5.69
C ARG A 156 6.97 -15.08 -5.97
N ARG A 157 7.71 -16.13 -6.35
CA ARG A 157 7.21 -17.48 -6.68
C ARG A 157 6.17 -17.52 -7.80
N GLY A 158 6.09 -16.48 -8.62
CA GLY A 158 5.06 -16.42 -9.66
C GLY A 158 3.68 -16.01 -9.17
N TRP A 159 3.59 -15.35 -7.99
CA TRP A 159 2.34 -14.80 -7.53
C TRP A 159 1.86 -13.68 -8.46
N VAL A 160 0.58 -13.74 -8.83
CA VAL A 160 -0.11 -12.79 -9.69
C VAL A 160 -1.30 -12.23 -8.94
N ALA A 161 -1.43 -10.90 -8.87
CA ALA A 161 -2.60 -10.24 -8.31
C ALA A 161 -3.78 -10.37 -9.29
N GLY A 162 -4.90 -10.89 -8.82
CA GLY A 162 -6.07 -11.25 -9.63
C GLY A 162 -6.86 -10.06 -10.20
N SER A 163 -7.90 -10.36 -10.97
CA SER A 163 -8.77 -9.34 -11.60
C SER A 163 -9.54 -8.49 -10.58
N ASP A 164 -9.85 -9.05 -9.42
CA ASP A 164 -10.61 -8.40 -8.34
C ASP A 164 -9.69 -7.89 -7.22
N SER A 165 -8.41 -7.63 -7.53
CA SER A 165 -7.44 -7.11 -6.60
C SER A 165 -7.31 -5.59 -6.70
N PHE A 166 -6.77 -4.98 -5.62
CA PHE A 166 -6.41 -3.57 -5.60
C PHE A 166 -5.48 -3.18 -6.77
N VAL A 167 -4.50 -4.04 -7.10
CA VAL A 167 -3.59 -3.82 -8.23
C VAL A 167 -4.36 -3.76 -9.54
N SER A 168 -5.37 -4.60 -9.72
CA SER A 168 -6.23 -4.58 -10.92
C SER A 168 -7.02 -3.28 -11.02
N SER A 169 -7.57 -2.79 -9.91
CA SER A 169 -8.23 -1.49 -9.85
C SER A 169 -7.27 -0.37 -10.27
N LEU A 170 -6.05 -0.35 -9.72
CA LEU A 170 -5.04 0.64 -10.05
C LEU A 170 -4.65 0.61 -11.56
N LEU A 171 -4.43 -0.58 -12.12
CA LEU A 171 -4.11 -0.74 -13.54
C LEU A 171 -5.27 -0.26 -14.43
N THR A 172 -6.49 -0.67 -14.13
CA THR A 172 -7.70 -0.28 -14.88
C THR A 172 -7.89 1.24 -14.87
N GLU A 173 -7.74 1.87 -13.71
CA GLU A 173 -7.86 3.33 -13.56
C GLU A 173 -6.80 4.11 -14.35
N THR A 174 -5.67 3.48 -14.67
CA THR A 174 -4.63 4.08 -15.52
C THR A 174 -4.80 3.75 -17.01
N GLY A 175 -5.77 2.92 -17.38
CA GLY A 175 -6.01 2.48 -18.77
C GLY A 175 -5.19 1.26 -19.19
N LEU A 176 -4.50 0.59 -18.24
CA LEU A 176 -3.78 -0.66 -18.47
C LEU A 176 -4.71 -1.86 -18.28
N PHE A 177 -4.47 -2.93 -19.02
CA PHE A 177 -5.27 -4.15 -18.91
C PHE A 177 -4.53 -5.20 -18.08
N ASN A 178 -5.11 -5.57 -16.92
CA ASN A 178 -4.57 -6.67 -16.09
C ASN A 178 -4.93 -8.02 -16.70
N MET A 179 -3.93 -8.81 -17.08
CA MET A 179 -4.14 -10.12 -17.70
C MET A 179 -4.39 -11.26 -16.71
N ALA A 180 -4.39 -11.02 -15.42
CA ALA A 180 -4.59 -12.06 -14.40
C ALA A 180 -5.94 -12.80 -14.56
N GLY A 181 -6.98 -12.11 -15.05
CA GLY A 181 -8.27 -12.71 -15.34
C GLY A 181 -8.21 -13.81 -16.41
N GLU A 182 -7.31 -13.69 -17.41
CA GLU A 182 -7.10 -14.72 -18.44
C GLU A 182 -6.42 -15.99 -17.88
N LEU A 183 -5.80 -15.91 -16.70
CA LEU A 183 -5.28 -17.06 -15.95
C LEU A 183 -6.32 -17.68 -14.99
N GLY A 184 -7.52 -17.12 -14.94
CA GLY A 184 -8.59 -17.57 -14.04
C GLY A 184 -8.42 -17.12 -12.59
N PHE A 185 -7.56 -16.14 -12.31
CA PHE A 185 -7.36 -15.61 -10.96
C PHE A 185 -8.26 -14.40 -10.70
N ALA A 186 -9.26 -14.56 -9.84
CA ALA A 186 -10.10 -13.46 -9.37
C ALA A 186 -9.35 -12.62 -8.30
N PHE A 187 -8.91 -13.24 -7.22
CA PHE A 187 -8.23 -12.53 -6.12
C PHE A 187 -6.71 -12.56 -6.24
N GLY A 188 -6.17 -13.64 -6.77
CA GLY A 188 -4.75 -13.87 -7.01
C GLY A 188 -4.40 -15.35 -6.99
N GLY A 189 -3.19 -15.68 -7.47
CA GLY A 189 -2.74 -17.06 -7.53
C GLY A 189 -1.29 -17.20 -7.98
N PHE A 190 -0.76 -18.41 -7.87
CA PHE A 190 0.57 -18.73 -8.36
C PHE A 190 0.50 -19.25 -9.79
N ALA A 191 1.02 -18.48 -10.73
CA ALA A 191 1.09 -18.86 -12.13
C ALA A 191 2.41 -19.62 -12.41
N PRO A 192 2.35 -20.80 -13.03
CA PRO A 192 3.55 -21.47 -13.51
C PRO A 192 4.18 -20.65 -14.66
N LEU A 193 5.49 -20.77 -14.83
CA LEU A 193 6.25 -20.01 -15.80
C LEU A 193 5.71 -20.17 -17.23
N GLU A 194 5.32 -21.38 -17.57
CA GLU A 194 4.75 -21.72 -18.89
C GLU A 194 3.45 -20.96 -19.16
N ALA A 195 2.60 -20.81 -18.16
CA ALA A 195 1.35 -20.06 -18.27
C ALA A 195 1.64 -18.57 -18.51
N ILE A 196 2.61 -17.98 -17.79
CA ILE A 196 3.03 -16.58 -17.97
C ILE A 196 3.57 -16.34 -19.38
N VAL A 197 4.45 -17.24 -19.85
CA VAL A 197 5.05 -17.13 -21.19
C VAL A 197 3.99 -17.31 -22.29
N ASN A 198 3.05 -18.22 -22.12
CA ASN A 198 1.98 -18.47 -23.10
C ASN A 198 0.93 -17.33 -23.12
N LEU A 199 0.72 -16.66 -22.01
CA LEU A 199 -0.19 -15.53 -21.90
C LEU A 199 0.25 -14.32 -22.73
N LYS A 200 1.58 -14.15 -22.89
CA LYS A 200 2.21 -13.08 -23.69
C LYS A 200 1.75 -11.68 -23.32
N PRO A 201 1.82 -11.25 -22.05
CA PRO A 201 1.64 -9.84 -21.73
C PRO A 201 2.67 -8.97 -22.49
N ASP A 202 2.30 -7.74 -22.79
CA ASP A 202 3.23 -6.76 -23.40
C ASP A 202 4.35 -6.42 -22.42
N PHE A 203 3.97 -6.26 -21.14
CA PHE A 203 4.88 -5.99 -20.02
C PHE A 203 4.55 -6.84 -18.80
N ILE A 204 5.58 -7.21 -18.03
CA ILE A 204 5.39 -7.64 -16.65
C ILE A 204 5.68 -6.46 -15.71
N LEU A 205 4.84 -6.30 -14.70
CA LEU A 205 5.04 -5.34 -13.62
C LEU A 205 5.63 -6.08 -12.43
N VAL A 206 6.81 -5.64 -11.99
CA VAL A 206 7.56 -6.26 -10.90
C VAL A 206 7.98 -5.22 -9.86
N SER A 207 8.19 -5.65 -8.62
CA SER A 207 8.59 -4.74 -7.54
C SER A 207 10.09 -4.43 -7.49
N GLN A 208 10.91 -5.25 -8.15
CA GLN A 208 12.37 -5.13 -8.14
C GLN A 208 12.95 -5.43 -9.52
N ALA A 209 14.01 -4.69 -9.86
CA ALA A 209 14.85 -4.95 -11.04
C ALA A 209 16.17 -5.65 -10.63
N GLY A 210 16.21 -6.34 -9.48
CA GLY A 210 17.45 -6.83 -8.91
C GLY A 210 18.16 -7.87 -9.76
N ASP A 211 19.50 -7.78 -9.83
CA ASP A 211 20.36 -8.72 -10.55
C ASP A 211 20.63 -9.99 -9.74
N TYR A 212 20.19 -10.05 -8.49
CA TYR A 212 20.33 -11.21 -7.61
C TYR A 212 19.08 -11.42 -6.75
N ALA A 213 18.77 -12.68 -6.50
CA ALA A 213 17.69 -13.07 -5.59
C ALA A 213 18.20 -13.11 -4.14
N ARG A 214 17.46 -12.52 -3.22
CA ARG A 214 17.73 -12.63 -1.78
C ARG A 214 17.25 -13.98 -1.22
N ASP A 215 16.35 -14.64 -1.91
CA ASP A 215 15.78 -15.95 -1.55
C ASP A 215 15.17 -16.66 -2.77
N ASP A 216 14.77 -17.93 -2.59
CA ASP A 216 14.17 -18.76 -3.64
C ASP A 216 12.89 -18.16 -4.25
N GLY A 217 12.13 -17.38 -3.47
CA GLY A 217 10.91 -16.74 -3.98
C GLY A 217 11.23 -15.66 -5.00
N GLN A 218 12.30 -14.91 -4.81
CA GLN A 218 12.77 -13.91 -5.76
C GLN A 218 13.50 -14.54 -6.95
N ALA A 219 14.11 -15.71 -6.77
CA ALA A 219 14.80 -16.45 -7.84
C ALA A 219 13.87 -16.75 -9.03
N PHE A 220 12.56 -16.87 -8.80
CA PHE A 220 11.58 -17.03 -9.86
C PHE A 220 11.63 -15.87 -10.88
N LEU A 221 11.75 -14.63 -10.41
CA LEU A 221 11.79 -13.43 -11.27
C LEU A 221 13.10 -13.33 -12.08
N LEU A 222 14.15 -14.04 -11.66
CA LEU A 222 15.45 -14.15 -12.33
C LEU A 222 15.60 -15.43 -13.17
N HIS A 223 14.52 -16.21 -13.33
CA HIS A 223 14.57 -17.43 -14.12
C HIS A 223 14.98 -17.12 -15.57
N PRO A 224 15.96 -17.82 -16.18
CA PRO A 224 16.47 -17.50 -17.51
C PRO A 224 15.41 -17.46 -18.61
N ALA A 225 14.38 -18.31 -18.51
CA ALA A 225 13.28 -18.27 -19.46
C ALA A 225 12.46 -16.97 -19.32
N LEU A 226 12.20 -16.51 -18.06
CA LEU A 226 11.49 -15.25 -17.85
C LEU A 226 12.31 -14.06 -18.37
N GLU A 227 13.61 -14.07 -18.16
CA GLU A 227 14.52 -13.04 -18.69
C GLU A 227 14.55 -13.00 -20.21
N ARG A 228 14.54 -14.16 -20.86
CA ARG A 228 14.50 -14.26 -22.32
C ARG A 228 13.24 -13.66 -22.94
N PHE A 229 12.07 -13.88 -22.33
CA PHE A 229 10.78 -13.38 -22.85
C PHE A 229 10.46 -11.97 -22.37
N TYR A 230 10.91 -11.61 -21.16
CA TYR A 230 10.71 -10.31 -20.51
C TYR A 230 12.05 -9.71 -20.07
N PRO A 231 12.90 -9.30 -21.03
CA PRO A 231 14.12 -8.56 -20.71
C PRO A 231 13.77 -7.22 -20.06
N PRO A 232 14.75 -6.44 -19.53
CA PRO A 232 14.50 -5.16 -18.87
C PRO A 232 13.61 -4.19 -19.66
N ALA A 233 13.66 -4.22 -21.01
CA ALA A 233 12.79 -3.42 -21.87
C ALA A 233 11.30 -3.82 -21.84
N LYS A 234 10.96 -4.98 -21.28
CA LYS A 234 9.59 -5.47 -21.10
C LYS A 234 9.18 -5.59 -19.64
N ARG A 235 9.96 -5.03 -18.71
CA ARG A 235 9.67 -5.00 -17.28
C ARG A 235 9.39 -3.58 -16.84
N ILE A 236 8.22 -3.35 -16.26
CA ILE A 236 7.87 -2.13 -15.53
C ILE A 236 8.21 -2.37 -14.07
N VAL A 237 9.07 -1.54 -13.49
CA VAL A 237 9.54 -1.72 -12.10
C VAL A 237 8.92 -0.65 -11.22
N ILE A 238 8.07 -1.08 -10.28
CA ILE A 238 7.49 -0.20 -9.26
C ILE A 238 7.88 -0.76 -7.89
N PRO A 239 8.64 -0.02 -7.07
CA PRO A 239 9.03 -0.49 -5.74
C PRO A 239 7.84 -0.91 -4.90
N GLU A 240 7.92 -2.08 -4.25
CA GLU A 240 6.84 -2.71 -3.48
C GLU A 240 6.27 -1.78 -2.42
N ARG A 241 7.11 -1.01 -1.71
CA ARG A 241 6.67 -0.03 -0.70
C ARG A 241 5.65 1.00 -1.20
N LEU A 242 5.60 1.23 -2.52
CA LEU A 242 4.70 2.20 -3.14
C LEU A 242 3.30 1.62 -3.45
N THR A 243 3.19 0.29 -3.51
CA THR A 243 1.97 -0.41 -3.93
C THR A 243 1.43 -1.42 -2.92
N GLU A 244 2.20 -1.73 -1.87
CA GLU A 244 1.78 -2.66 -0.82
C GLU A 244 0.57 -2.13 -0.04
N CYS A 245 0.56 -0.81 0.20
CA CYS A 245 -0.54 -0.13 0.87
C CYS A 245 -1.34 0.71 -0.12
N GLY A 246 -2.63 0.58 -0.09
CA GLY A 246 -3.57 1.40 -0.88
C GLY A 246 -3.70 2.82 -0.33
N GLY A 247 -2.59 3.52 -0.08
CA GLY A 247 -2.60 4.81 0.62
C GLY A 247 -1.85 5.94 -0.12
N VAL A 248 -1.26 6.83 0.66
CA VAL A 248 -0.61 8.07 0.18
C VAL A 248 0.57 7.85 -0.76
N MET A 249 1.20 6.66 -0.74
CA MET A 249 2.33 6.33 -1.61
C MET A 249 1.90 6.07 -3.07
N LEU A 250 0.62 5.86 -3.35
CA LEU A 250 0.11 5.54 -4.70
C LEU A 250 0.38 6.64 -5.73
N ALA A 251 0.34 7.91 -5.33
CA ALA A 251 0.69 9.00 -6.23
C ALA A 251 2.12 8.87 -6.75
N GLN A 252 3.06 8.51 -5.87
CA GLN A 252 4.45 8.24 -6.25
C GLN A 252 4.58 6.98 -7.10
N ALA A 253 3.81 5.91 -6.79
CA ALA A 253 3.78 4.69 -7.60
C ALA A 253 3.38 5.00 -9.05
N LEU A 254 2.36 5.83 -9.24
CA LEU A 254 1.89 6.24 -10.56
C LEU A 254 2.90 7.12 -11.31
N ASP A 255 3.61 8.01 -10.63
CA ASP A 255 4.67 8.79 -11.25
C ASP A 255 5.85 7.90 -11.68
N VAL A 256 6.18 6.86 -10.89
CA VAL A 256 7.14 5.81 -11.30
C VAL A 256 6.63 5.03 -12.49
N LEU A 257 5.34 4.62 -12.51
CA LEU A 257 4.71 3.95 -13.65
C LEU A 257 4.88 4.78 -14.93
N VAL A 258 4.58 6.08 -14.89
CA VAL A 258 4.73 6.98 -16.05
C VAL A 258 6.18 7.03 -16.55
N LYS A 259 7.15 7.09 -15.62
CA LYS A 259 8.58 7.07 -15.96
C LYS A 259 8.99 5.75 -16.61
N GLU A 260 8.54 4.64 -16.07
CA GLU A 260 8.84 3.30 -16.56
C GLU A 260 8.21 3.04 -17.93
N LEU A 261 6.95 3.45 -18.16
CA LEU A 261 6.33 3.37 -19.48
C LEU A 261 7.16 4.11 -20.53
N LYS A 262 7.60 5.34 -20.25
CA LYS A 262 8.49 6.11 -21.15
C LYS A 262 9.84 5.42 -21.38
N ARG A 263 10.33 4.62 -20.43
CA ARG A 263 11.59 3.88 -20.56
C ARG A 263 11.44 2.68 -21.49
N VAL A 264 10.35 1.90 -21.33
CA VAL A 264 10.12 0.65 -22.10
C VAL A 264 9.60 0.91 -23.52
N GLU A 265 9.17 2.12 -23.81
CA GLU A 265 8.72 2.56 -25.15
C GLU A 265 9.87 3.09 -26.04
N ARG A 266 11.08 3.21 -25.51
CA ARG A 266 12.28 3.65 -26.25
C ARG A 266 13.00 2.47 -26.91
#